data_1fe6b2fd3a6ff86bba15a97528814802
#
_entry.id   1fe6b2fd3a6ff86bba15a97528814802
#
_cell.length_a   1.000
_cell.length_b   1.000
_cell.length_c   1.000
_cell.angle_alpha   90.00
_cell.angle_beta   90.00
_cell.angle_gamma   90.00
#
_symmetry.space_group_name_H-M   'P 1'
#
loop_
_entity.id
_entity.type
_entity.pdbx_description
1 polymer ?
#
loop_
_entity_poly.entity_id
_entity_poly.type
_entity_poly.pdbx_seq_one_letter_code
_entity_poly.pdbx_strand_id
1 'polypeptide(L)'
;WPEVSEVEDVEPDMAQAYVEELIRRERSGGRIGRVMASLRKLDRACRITGVFGKDAPPLLPYITDGGLSGFHSEPRPVAYFPEQAERIIEWIINIDPISARVLHVMQKTGLRIREAVYLRAQDIDVATCIITLEGDVNHTKGGRPREVRISPEEIPFLSEIKAIGEKNPTGHIFHDRGSLPDRVREQVRKACKALRIPCLGTHGFRKTFAAQNYKNRIEAGADDDQALLDTSIQLGHNRKDVTIQSYVPPQDRRN
;
A
#
# COMPACT_ATOMS: atom_id res chain seq x y z
N TRP A 1 -26.46 16.12 0.60
CA TRP A 1 -27.40 16.88 1.44
C TRP A 1 -26.92 18.33 1.55
N PRO A 2 -27.55 19.29 0.84
CA PRO A 2 -27.13 20.68 0.84
C PRO A 2 -27.40 21.41 2.17
N GLU A 3 -28.26 20.87 3.00
CA GLU A 3 -28.65 21.38 4.32
C GLU A 3 -27.66 21.01 5.46
N VAL A 4 -26.73 20.11 5.22
CA VAL A 4 -25.70 19.70 6.20
C VAL A 4 -24.52 20.64 6.08
N SER A 5 -24.35 21.55 7.03
CA SER A 5 -23.22 22.47 7.10
C SER A 5 -22.30 22.19 8.28
N GLU A 6 -22.83 21.63 9.35
CA GLU A 6 -22.11 21.34 10.58
C GLU A 6 -22.24 19.84 10.95
N VAL A 7 -21.39 19.37 11.85
CA VAL A 7 -21.41 17.96 12.27
C VAL A 7 -22.68 17.62 13.04
N GLU A 8 -23.23 18.59 13.74
CA GLU A 8 -24.47 18.51 14.51
C GLU A 8 -25.70 18.24 13.65
N ASP A 9 -25.63 18.61 12.38
CA ASP A 9 -26.73 18.41 11.41
C ASP A 9 -26.80 16.94 10.91
N VAL A 10 -25.81 16.12 11.24
CA VAL A 10 -25.74 14.73 10.76
C VAL A 10 -26.64 13.84 11.61
N GLU A 11 -27.76 13.45 11.06
CA GLU A 11 -28.71 12.52 11.68
C GLU A 11 -28.43 11.04 11.33
N PRO A 12 -28.85 10.08 12.19
CA PRO A 12 -28.72 8.65 11.93
C PRO A 12 -29.33 8.22 10.58
N ASP A 13 -30.48 8.76 10.23
CA ASP A 13 -31.17 8.43 8.97
C ASP A 13 -30.38 8.88 7.73
N MET A 14 -29.69 10.02 7.82
CA MET A 14 -28.78 10.47 6.76
C MET A 14 -27.58 9.55 6.60
N ALA A 15 -26.96 9.13 7.71
CA ALA A 15 -25.84 8.22 7.70
C ALA A 15 -26.26 6.84 7.13
N GLN A 16 -27.43 6.36 7.52
CA GLN A 16 -28.02 5.13 7.02
C GLN A 16 -28.29 5.21 5.51
N ALA A 17 -29.00 6.25 5.06
CA ALA A 17 -29.33 6.46 3.65
C ALA A 17 -28.08 6.58 2.77
N TYR A 18 -27.01 7.20 3.29
CA TYR A 18 -25.74 7.27 2.56
C TYR A 18 -25.08 5.90 2.37
N VAL A 19 -25.11 5.04 3.39
CA VAL A 19 -24.58 3.68 3.27
C VAL A 19 -25.42 2.84 2.32
N GLU A 20 -26.73 2.93 2.39
CA GLU A 20 -27.66 2.25 1.48
C GLU A 20 -27.47 2.68 0.02
N GLU A 21 -27.24 3.97 -0.21
CA GLU A 21 -26.91 4.48 -1.54
C GLU A 21 -25.58 3.91 -2.08
N LEU A 22 -24.56 3.74 -1.22
CA LEU A 22 -23.31 3.09 -1.63
C LEU A 22 -23.53 1.61 -2.00
N ILE A 23 -24.40 0.92 -1.27
CA ILE A 23 -24.81 -0.46 -1.58
C ILE A 23 -25.56 -0.49 -2.92
N ARG A 24 -26.56 0.37 -3.09
CA ARG A 24 -27.35 0.47 -4.33
C ARG A 24 -26.48 0.78 -5.55
N ARG A 25 -25.42 1.58 -5.37
CA ARG A 25 -24.41 1.88 -6.42
C ARG A 25 -23.36 0.77 -6.56
N GLU A 26 -23.55 -0.39 -5.98
CA GLU A 26 -22.66 -1.54 -6.06
C GLU A 26 -21.19 -1.18 -5.73
N ARG A 27 -20.98 -0.27 -4.77
CA ARG A 27 -19.62 0.07 -4.35
C ARG A 27 -18.98 -1.10 -3.62
N SER A 28 -17.65 -1.27 -3.80
CA SER A 28 -16.94 -2.40 -3.18
C SER A 28 -17.16 -2.45 -1.66
N GLY A 29 -17.32 -3.64 -1.09
CA GLY A 29 -17.48 -3.84 0.35
C GLY A 29 -16.40 -3.18 1.19
N GLY A 30 -15.14 -3.16 0.69
CA GLY A 30 -14.06 -2.43 1.34
C GLY A 30 -14.25 -0.90 1.36
N ARG A 31 -14.97 -0.31 0.39
CA ARG A 31 -15.33 1.12 0.42
C ARG A 31 -16.45 1.37 1.42
N ILE A 32 -17.48 0.54 1.38
CA ILE A 32 -18.62 0.63 2.31
C ILE A 32 -18.13 0.46 3.75
N GLY A 33 -17.33 -0.56 4.04
CA GLY A 33 -16.74 -0.78 5.36
C GLY A 33 -15.88 0.38 5.86
N ARG A 34 -15.11 1.05 4.99
CA ARG A 34 -14.35 2.26 5.38
C ARG A 34 -15.27 3.43 5.72
N VAL A 35 -16.33 3.65 4.98
CA VAL A 35 -17.32 4.71 5.27
C VAL A 35 -17.98 4.44 6.62
N MET A 36 -18.47 3.22 6.87
CA MET A 36 -19.05 2.84 8.15
C MET A 36 -18.08 3.02 9.32
N ALA A 37 -16.81 2.60 9.14
CA ALA A 37 -15.78 2.80 10.16
C ALA A 37 -15.51 4.30 10.43
N SER A 38 -15.60 5.14 9.40
CA SER A 38 -15.45 6.60 9.55
C SER A 38 -16.63 7.22 10.28
N LEU A 39 -17.87 6.81 9.95
CA LEU A 39 -19.07 7.28 10.64
C LEU A 39 -19.10 6.84 12.13
N ARG A 40 -18.69 5.61 12.45
CA ARG A 40 -18.52 5.16 13.85
C ARG A 40 -17.47 5.96 14.61
N LYS A 41 -16.37 6.35 13.94
CA LYS A 41 -15.35 7.20 14.57
C LYS A 41 -15.86 8.62 14.80
N LEU A 42 -16.61 9.17 13.85
CA LEU A 42 -17.28 10.46 13.98
C LEU A 42 -18.24 10.45 15.17
N ASP A 43 -19.16 9.48 15.21
CA ASP A 43 -20.10 9.29 16.33
C ASP A 43 -19.39 9.27 17.69
N ARG A 44 -18.32 8.47 17.78
CA ARG A 44 -17.52 8.38 19.00
C ARG A 44 -16.85 9.70 19.37
N ALA A 45 -16.29 10.41 18.40
CA ALA A 45 -15.66 11.71 18.64
C ALA A 45 -16.69 12.74 19.12
N CYS A 46 -17.85 12.82 18.47
CA CYS A 46 -18.94 13.74 18.85
C CYS A 46 -19.48 13.48 20.27
N ARG A 47 -19.53 12.21 20.69
CA ARG A 47 -19.91 11.87 22.08
C ARG A 47 -18.84 12.27 23.09
N ILE A 48 -17.56 12.09 22.76
CA ILE A 48 -16.44 12.49 23.65
C ILE A 48 -16.39 14.02 23.79
N THR A 49 -16.64 14.76 22.74
CA THR A 49 -16.61 16.23 22.73
C THR A 49 -17.92 16.86 23.20
N GLY A 50 -18.97 16.08 23.44
CA GLY A 50 -20.27 16.56 23.89
C GLY A 50 -21.16 17.17 22.79
N VAL A 51 -20.73 17.07 21.50
CA VAL A 51 -21.54 17.49 20.35
C VAL A 51 -22.82 16.65 20.27
N PHE A 52 -22.72 15.33 20.45
CA PHE A 52 -23.88 14.47 20.63
C PHE A 52 -24.12 14.22 22.11
N GLY A 53 -25.37 14.38 22.54
CA GLY A 53 -25.79 14.05 23.91
C GLY A 53 -25.58 12.57 24.23
N LYS A 54 -25.48 12.24 25.52
CA LYS A 54 -25.27 10.86 25.97
C LYS A 54 -26.37 9.91 25.52
N ASP A 55 -27.59 10.41 25.39
CA ASP A 55 -28.78 9.65 25.00
C ASP A 55 -29.08 9.73 23.48
N ALA A 56 -28.25 10.44 22.70
CA ALA A 56 -28.43 10.52 21.25
C ALA A 56 -28.29 9.12 20.62
N PRO A 57 -29.14 8.76 19.65
CA PRO A 57 -29.01 7.49 18.95
C PRO A 57 -27.66 7.41 18.21
N PRO A 58 -27.08 6.20 18.02
CA PRO A 58 -25.84 6.07 17.26
C PRO A 58 -26.08 6.36 15.78
N LEU A 59 -25.10 6.98 15.11
CA LEU A 59 -25.21 7.33 13.68
C LEU A 59 -25.48 6.14 12.75
N LEU A 60 -25.10 4.91 13.17
CA LEU A 60 -25.36 3.68 12.42
C LEU A 60 -25.99 2.61 13.32
N PRO A 61 -27.26 2.76 13.74
CA PRO A 61 -27.88 1.82 14.69
C PRO A 61 -28.24 0.47 14.07
N TYR A 62 -28.47 0.42 12.76
CA TYR A 62 -29.13 -0.75 12.12
C TYR A 62 -28.21 -1.56 11.21
N ILE A 63 -27.05 -1.05 10.79
CA ILE A 63 -26.13 -1.80 9.95
C ILE A 63 -25.09 -2.49 10.83
N THR A 64 -25.36 -3.75 11.15
CA THR A 64 -24.38 -4.63 11.78
C THR A 64 -23.37 -5.14 10.74
N ASP A 65 -22.18 -5.51 11.17
CA ASP A 65 -21.15 -6.07 10.29
C ASP A 65 -21.63 -7.34 9.55
N GLY A 66 -22.61 -8.07 10.11
CA GLY A 66 -23.29 -9.21 9.49
C GLY A 66 -24.13 -8.84 8.26
N GLY A 67 -24.73 -7.65 8.21
CA GLY A 67 -25.49 -7.16 7.06
C GLY A 67 -24.65 -6.87 5.82
N LEU A 68 -23.32 -6.83 5.96
CA LEU A 68 -22.36 -6.62 4.88
C LEU A 68 -21.61 -7.90 4.47
N SER A 69 -21.96 -9.05 5.01
CA SER A 69 -21.26 -10.31 4.73
C SER A 69 -21.22 -10.68 3.24
N GLY A 70 -22.22 -10.25 2.46
CA GLY A 70 -22.26 -10.41 1.00
C GLY A 70 -21.41 -9.41 0.22
N PHE A 71 -20.88 -8.35 0.87
CA PHE A 71 -20.10 -7.29 0.24
C PHE A 71 -18.60 -7.35 0.55
N HIS A 72 -18.14 -8.39 1.24
CA HIS A 72 -16.72 -8.62 1.40
C HIS A 72 -16.12 -8.91 0.02
N SER A 73 -15.43 -7.92 -0.53
CA SER A 73 -14.50 -8.23 -1.60
C SER A 73 -13.43 -9.13 -0.99
N GLU A 74 -13.39 -10.38 -1.40
CA GLU A 74 -12.27 -11.25 -1.03
C GLU A 74 -10.97 -10.52 -1.32
N PRO A 75 -10.04 -10.48 -0.36
CA PRO A 75 -8.73 -9.95 -0.62
C PRO A 75 -8.18 -10.74 -1.80
N ARG A 76 -7.92 -10.09 -2.92
CA ARG A 76 -7.25 -10.72 -4.05
C ARG A 76 -5.75 -10.48 -3.88
N PRO A 77 -5.00 -11.46 -3.41
CA PRO A 77 -3.54 -11.38 -3.33
C PRO A 77 -2.95 -11.53 -4.74
N VAL A 78 -3.37 -10.66 -5.66
CA VAL A 78 -2.90 -10.68 -7.05
C VAL A 78 -1.70 -9.77 -7.15
N ALA A 79 -0.56 -10.33 -7.52
CA ALA A 79 0.66 -9.63 -7.90
C ALA A 79 0.80 -9.59 -9.43
N TYR A 80 1.64 -8.71 -9.95
CA TYR A 80 2.13 -8.92 -11.31
C TYR A 80 3.03 -10.16 -11.33
N PHE A 81 2.99 -10.93 -12.40
CA PHE A 81 4.06 -11.88 -12.66
C PHE A 81 5.37 -11.09 -12.87
N PRO A 82 6.54 -11.65 -12.48
CA PRO A 82 7.82 -10.95 -12.64
C PRO A 82 8.01 -10.38 -14.05
N GLU A 83 7.72 -11.15 -15.07
CA GLU A 83 7.84 -10.76 -16.47
C GLU A 83 6.88 -9.64 -16.87
N GLN A 84 5.69 -9.59 -16.25
CA GLN A 84 4.74 -8.49 -16.46
C GLN A 84 5.25 -7.20 -15.83
N ALA A 85 5.79 -7.29 -14.61
CA ALA A 85 6.37 -6.14 -13.92
C ALA A 85 7.54 -5.55 -14.71
N GLU A 86 8.43 -6.38 -15.23
CA GLU A 86 9.55 -5.96 -16.06
C GLU A 86 9.08 -5.32 -17.37
N ARG A 87 8.18 -5.94 -18.10
CA ARG A 87 7.61 -5.35 -19.32
C ARG A 87 6.94 -3.99 -19.09
N ILE A 88 6.28 -3.80 -17.96
CA ILE A 88 5.70 -2.50 -17.59
C ILE A 88 6.82 -1.46 -17.39
N ILE A 89 7.89 -1.82 -16.67
CA ILE A 89 9.03 -0.94 -16.42
C ILE A 89 9.75 -0.60 -17.74
N GLU A 90 10.02 -1.58 -18.58
CA GLU A 90 10.66 -1.41 -19.90
C GLU A 90 9.84 -0.49 -20.81
N TRP A 91 8.52 -0.61 -20.79
CA TRP A 91 7.66 0.30 -21.53
C TRP A 91 7.76 1.74 -21.01
N ILE A 92 7.79 1.90 -19.70
CA ILE A 92 7.84 3.22 -19.05
C ILE A 92 9.21 3.89 -19.22
N ILE A 93 10.32 3.13 -19.20
CA ILE A 93 11.69 3.68 -19.23
C ILE A 93 11.95 4.54 -20.47
N ASN A 94 11.33 4.20 -21.58
CA ASN A 94 11.47 4.94 -22.83
C ASN A 94 10.66 6.26 -22.85
N ILE A 95 9.75 6.45 -21.89
CA ILE A 95 8.84 7.61 -21.84
C ILE A 95 9.17 8.48 -20.61
N ASP A 96 9.37 7.84 -19.47
CA ASP A 96 9.64 8.47 -18.18
C ASP A 96 10.64 7.63 -17.36
N PRO A 97 11.94 7.78 -17.62
CA PRO A 97 12.99 7.02 -16.92
C PRO A 97 12.96 7.17 -15.39
N ILE A 98 12.49 8.33 -14.89
CA ILE A 98 12.38 8.57 -13.45
C ILE A 98 11.29 7.70 -12.85
N SER A 99 10.11 7.65 -13.45
CA SER A 99 9.02 6.76 -13.01
C SER A 99 9.42 5.29 -13.08
N ALA A 100 10.12 4.87 -14.14
CA ALA A 100 10.64 3.51 -14.25
C ALA A 100 11.60 3.17 -13.11
N ARG A 101 12.52 4.08 -12.77
CA ARG A 101 13.47 3.89 -11.67
C ARG A 101 12.76 3.77 -10.30
N VAL A 102 11.71 4.55 -10.05
CA VAL A 102 10.89 4.39 -8.83
C VAL A 102 10.28 2.98 -8.77
N LEU A 103 9.76 2.48 -9.89
CA LEU A 103 9.16 1.13 -9.95
C LEU A 103 10.21 0.04 -9.76
N HIS A 104 11.42 0.19 -10.32
CA HIS A 104 12.54 -0.71 -10.05
C HIS A 104 12.88 -0.75 -8.55
N VAL A 105 12.99 0.42 -7.90
CA VAL A 105 13.20 0.46 -6.44
C VAL A 105 12.10 -0.30 -5.71
N MET A 106 10.83 -0.09 -6.06
CA MET A 106 9.71 -0.79 -5.43
C MET A 106 9.76 -2.31 -5.66
N GLN A 107 10.11 -2.75 -6.87
CA GLN A 107 10.20 -4.17 -7.25
C GLN A 107 11.34 -4.88 -6.51
N LYS A 108 12.50 -4.21 -6.36
CA LYS A 108 13.69 -4.79 -5.76
C LYS A 108 13.72 -4.72 -4.23
N THR A 109 12.97 -3.80 -3.63
CA THR A 109 13.02 -3.53 -2.19
C THR A 109 11.70 -3.74 -1.46
N GLY A 110 10.60 -3.86 -2.19
CA GLY A 110 9.27 -3.93 -1.61
C GLY A 110 8.80 -2.63 -0.94
N LEU A 111 9.46 -1.50 -1.14
CA LEU A 111 9.06 -0.21 -0.59
C LEU A 111 7.68 0.23 -1.10
N ARG A 112 6.94 0.99 -0.27
CA ARG A 112 5.75 1.69 -0.74
C ARG A 112 6.15 2.84 -1.65
N ILE A 113 5.28 3.26 -2.56
CA ILE A 113 5.59 4.32 -3.52
C ILE A 113 6.12 5.60 -2.86
N ARG A 114 5.54 6.03 -1.74
CA ARG A 114 6.06 7.20 -1.01
C ARG A 114 7.42 6.93 -0.38
N GLU A 115 7.61 5.78 0.25
CA GLU A 115 8.90 5.36 0.81
C GLU A 115 9.98 5.35 -0.28
N ALA A 116 9.69 4.80 -1.46
CA ALA A 116 10.62 4.78 -2.59
C ALA A 116 10.94 6.19 -3.10
N VAL A 117 9.93 7.06 -3.27
CA VAL A 117 10.11 8.43 -3.79
C VAL A 117 10.88 9.32 -2.82
N TYR A 118 10.72 9.12 -1.52
CA TYR A 118 11.42 9.90 -0.48
C TYR A 118 12.70 9.24 0.03
N LEU A 119 13.19 8.18 -0.64
CA LEU A 119 14.43 7.51 -0.30
C LEU A 119 15.64 8.44 -0.50
N ARG A 120 16.57 8.44 0.46
CA ARG A 120 17.80 9.24 0.43
C ARG A 120 19.01 8.31 0.29
N ALA A 121 20.12 8.83 -0.23
CA ALA A 121 21.37 8.09 -0.33
C ALA A 121 21.85 7.56 1.03
N GLN A 122 21.72 8.37 2.08
CA GLN A 122 22.10 7.99 3.45
C GLN A 122 21.26 6.87 4.05
N ASP A 123 20.03 6.65 3.54
CA ASP A 123 19.15 5.57 4.01
C ASP A 123 19.64 4.19 3.52
N ILE A 124 20.56 4.15 2.53
CA ILE A 124 21.05 2.92 1.89
C ILE A 124 22.46 2.60 2.40
N ASP A 125 22.57 1.52 3.15
CA ASP A 125 23.84 0.92 3.51
C ASP A 125 24.11 -0.30 2.62
N VAL A 126 24.99 -0.13 1.64
CA VAL A 126 25.35 -1.20 0.70
C VAL A 126 26.26 -2.25 1.34
N ALA A 127 27.01 -1.90 2.41
CA ALA A 127 27.92 -2.82 3.07
C ALA A 127 27.15 -3.85 3.92
N THR A 128 26.06 -3.41 4.57
CA THR A 128 25.20 -4.28 5.38
C THR A 128 23.99 -4.80 4.62
N CYS A 129 23.78 -4.36 3.38
CA CYS A 129 22.59 -4.67 2.57
C CYS A 129 21.28 -4.25 3.25
N ILE A 130 21.26 -3.10 3.92
CA ILE A 130 20.11 -2.59 4.66
C ILE A 130 19.70 -1.22 4.13
N ILE A 131 18.40 -1.02 3.97
CA ILE A 131 17.78 0.29 3.82
C ILE A 131 17.07 0.62 5.13
N THR A 132 17.46 1.72 5.77
CA THR A 132 16.83 2.22 6.99
C THR A 132 15.85 3.34 6.66
N LEU A 133 14.59 3.15 7.01
CA LEU A 133 13.55 4.16 6.82
C LEU A 133 13.23 4.85 8.13
N GLU A 134 13.43 6.16 8.15
CA GLU A 134 13.16 7.02 9.31
C GLU A 134 11.70 7.53 9.22
N GLY A 135 10.79 6.87 9.87
CA GLY A 135 9.42 7.30 10.15
C GLY A 135 8.82 8.34 9.20
N ASP A 136 8.67 9.56 9.69
CA ASP A 136 8.04 10.66 8.95
C ASP A 136 8.90 11.17 7.79
N VAL A 137 10.22 11.12 7.89
CA VAL A 137 11.14 11.58 6.84
C VAL A 137 10.95 10.79 5.55
N ASN A 138 10.82 9.47 5.66
CA ASN A 138 10.58 8.59 4.51
C ASN A 138 9.09 8.34 4.26
N HIS A 139 8.20 9.06 4.91
CA HIS A 139 6.74 8.91 4.78
C HIS A 139 6.25 7.47 4.99
N THR A 140 6.79 6.78 5.98
CA THR A 140 6.32 5.43 6.33
C THR A 140 4.90 5.49 6.88
N LYS A 141 4.15 4.41 6.72
CA LYS A 141 2.77 4.37 7.21
C LYS A 141 2.72 4.45 8.73
N GLY A 142 2.15 5.55 9.24
CA GLY A 142 2.05 5.82 10.69
C GLY A 142 3.35 6.28 11.33
N GLY A 143 4.30 6.82 10.56
CA GLY A 143 5.55 7.39 11.08
C GLY A 143 6.49 6.38 11.74
N ARG A 144 6.32 5.07 11.50
CA ARG A 144 7.12 4.03 12.16
C ARG A 144 8.40 3.77 11.39
N PRO A 145 9.58 3.87 12.04
CA PRO A 145 10.83 3.49 11.42
C PRO A 145 10.87 1.99 11.15
N ARG A 146 11.63 1.58 10.12
CA ARG A 146 11.86 0.17 9.82
C ARG A 146 13.10 -0.02 8.98
N GLU A 147 13.64 -1.22 9.04
CA GLU A 147 14.70 -1.67 8.15
C GLU A 147 14.15 -2.59 7.07
N VAL A 148 14.76 -2.53 5.91
CA VAL A 148 14.49 -3.41 4.77
C VAL A 148 15.80 -4.08 4.38
N ARG A 149 15.87 -5.38 4.53
CA ARG A 149 17.04 -6.18 4.11
C ARG A 149 16.96 -6.42 2.61
N ILE A 150 18.05 -6.23 1.93
CA ILE A 150 18.15 -6.32 0.48
C ILE A 150 18.96 -7.57 0.13
N SER A 151 18.55 -8.27 -0.92
CA SER A 151 19.33 -9.37 -1.44
C SER A 151 20.70 -8.88 -1.95
N PRO A 152 21.81 -9.59 -1.67
CA PRO A 152 23.12 -9.22 -2.17
C PRO A 152 23.18 -9.02 -3.68
N GLU A 153 22.35 -9.72 -4.43
CA GLU A 153 22.25 -9.61 -5.89
C GLU A 153 21.81 -8.22 -6.36
N GLU A 154 21.11 -7.47 -5.50
CA GLU A 154 20.60 -6.13 -5.80
C GLU A 154 21.57 -5.00 -5.40
N ILE A 155 22.74 -5.33 -4.82
CA ILE A 155 23.76 -4.34 -4.42
C ILE A 155 24.21 -3.45 -5.59
N PRO A 156 24.49 -3.97 -6.80
CA PRO A 156 24.89 -3.13 -7.91
C PRO A 156 23.86 -2.04 -8.23
N PHE A 157 22.56 -2.44 -8.29
CA PHE A 157 21.46 -1.51 -8.51
C PHE A 157 21.34 -0.47 -7.37
N LEU A 158 21.44 -0.92 -6.11
CA LEU A 158 21.35 -0.01 -4.95
C LEU A 158 22.53 0.96 -4.89
N SER A 159 23.73 0.51 -5.29
CA SER A 159 24.91 1.38 -5.39
C SER A 159 24.71 2.47 -6.44
N GLU A 160 24.14 2.12 -7.59
CA GLU A 160 23.81 3.08 -8.64
C GLU A 160 22.83 4.14 -8.15
N ILE A 161 21.71 3.73 -7.55
CA ILE A 161 20.70 4.69 -7.07
C ILE A 161 21.21 5.54 -5.89
N LYS A 162 22.05 4.97 -5.01
CA LYS A 162 22.72 5.70 -3.94
C LYS A 162 23.60 6.81 -4.51
N ALA A 163 24.43 6.49 -5.50
CA ALA A 163 25.31 7.46 -6.15
C ALA A 163 24.54 8.61 -6.82
N ILE A 164 23.30 8.38 -7.27
CA ILE A 164 22.42 9.45 -7.78
C ILE A 164 22.03 10.40 -6.63
N GLY A 165 21.63 9.85 -5.50
CA GLY A 165 21.26 10.66 -4.33
C GLY A 165 22.43 11.43 -3.74
N GLU A 166 23.65 10.86 -3.74
CA GLU A 166 24.86 11.52 -3.25
C GLU A 166 25.23 12.76 -4.08
N LYS A 167 24.89 12.77 -5.37
CA LYS A 167 25.09 13.93 -6.25
C LYS A 167 24.01 15.01 -6.06
N ASN A 168 22.92 14.71 -5.34
CA ASN A 168 21.86 15.65 -5.09
C ASN A 168 22.12 16.40 -3.78
N PRO A 169 22.13 17.76 -3.77
CA PRO A 169 22.36 18.54 -2.54
C PRO A 169 21.41 18.19 -1.38
N THR A 170 20.22 17.68 -1.67
CA THR A 170 19.27 17.25 -0.64
C THR A 170 19.45 15.80 -0.19
N GLY A 171 20.38 15.07 -0.78
CA GLY A 171 20.59 13.65 -0.55
C GLY A 171 19.51 12.71 -1.08
N HIS A 172 18.41 13.23 -1.61
CA HIS A 172 17.32 12.40 -2.14
C HIS A 172 17.66 11.85 -3.53
N ILE A 173 17.22 10.63 -3.79
CA ILE A 173 17.41 9.97 -5.09
C ILE A 173 16.54 10.61 -6.18
N PHE A 174 15.35 11.06 -5.82
CA PHE A 174 14.39 11.62 -6.77
C PHE A 174 14.09 13.09 -6.47
N HIS A 175 13.91 13.87 -7.57
CA HIS A 175 13.38 15.23 -7.53
C HIS A 175 11.85 15.22 -7.63
N ASP A 176 11.20 16.38 -7.46
CA ASP A 176 9.74 16.58 -7.62
C ASP A 176 8.87 15.60 -6.83
N ARG A 177 9.32 15.25 -5.64
CA ARG A 177 8.74 14.18 -4.81
C ARG A 177 7.24 14.35 -4.53
N GLY A 178 6.73 15.57 -4.52
CA GLY A 178 5.32 15.85 -4.27
C GLY A 178 4.39 15.28 -5.35
N SER A 179 4.73 15.49 -6.61
CA SER A 179 3.94 15.07 -7.78
C SER A 179 4.33 13.68 -8.32
N LEU A 180 5.55 13.24 -8.04
CA LEU A 180 6.11 12.00 -8.59
C LEU A 180 5.27 10.74 -8.29
N PRO A 181 4.69 10.53 -7.09
CA PRO A 181 3.85 9.37 -6.86
C PRO A 181 2.65 9.27 -7.80
N ASP A 182 2.01 10.38 -8.12
CA ASP A 182 0.85 10.39 -9.01
C ASP A 182 1.27 10.21 -10.46
N ARG A 183 2.39 10.81 -10.86
CA ARG A 183 3.01 10.60 -12.18
C ARG A 183 3.35 9.12 -12.40
N VAL A 184 3.97 8.46 -11.44
CA VAL A 184 4.28 7.02 -11.51
C VAL A 184 3.00 6.17 -11.65
N ARG A 185 1.95 6.46 -10.87
CA ARG A 185 0.66 5.75 -10.98
C ARG A 185 0.05 5.89 -12.37
N GLU A 186 0.10 7.10 -12.92
CA GLU A 186 -0.42 7.36 -14.27
C GLU A 186 0.38 6.61 -15.33
N GLN A 187 1.71 6.57 -15.25
CA GLN A 187 2.53 5.80 -16.19
C GLN A 187 2.24 4.30 -16.11
N VAL A 188 2.09 3.74 -14.91
CA VAL A 188 1.70 2.33 -14.75
C VAL A 188 0.34 2.05 -15.40
N ARG A 189 -0.64 2.94 -15.24
CA ARG A 189 -1.96 2.79 -15.86
C ARG A 189 -1.88 2.80 -17.40
N LYS A 190 -1.08 3.71 -17.96
CA LYS A 190 -0.85 3.81 -19.42
C LYS A 190 -0.14 2.57 -19.94
N ALA A 191 0.93 2.12 -19.30
CA ALA A 191 1.68 0.94 -19.68
C ALA A 191 0.80 -0.33 -19.64
N CYS A 192 0.06 -0.54 -18.55
CA CYS A 192 -0.86 -1.68 -18.44
C CYS A 192 -1.90 -1.69 -19.58
N LYS A 193 -2.45 -0.53 -19.92
CA LYS A 193 -3.38 -0.41 -21.06
C LYS A 193 -2.72 -0.76 -22.38
N ALA A 194 -1.53 -0.22 -22.65
CA ALA A 194 -0.78 -0.45 -23.88
C ALA A 194 -0.36 -1.91 -24.06
N LEU A 195 0.09 -2.53 -22.96
CA LEU A 195 0.57 -3.91 -22.94
C LEU A 195 -0.55 -4.95 -22.77
N ARG A 196 -1.80 -4.53 -22.57
CA ARG A 196 -2.95 -5.38 -22.25
C ARG A 196 -2.74 -6.25 -21.00
N ILE A 197 -2.06 -5.68 -20.00
CA ILE A 197 -1.84 -6.31 -18.69
C ILE A 197 -2.89 -5.78 -17.71
N PRO A 198 -3.53 -6.64 -16.87
CA PRO A 198 -4.42 -6.17 -15.81
C PRO A 198 -3.72 -5.18 -14.88
N CYS A 199 -4.31 -3.99 -14.69
CA CYS A 199 -3.66 -2.93 -13.91
C CYS A 199 -3.87 -3.15 -12.41
N LEU A 200 -2.83 -3.56 -11.71
CA LEU A 200 -2.78 -3.71 -10.24
C LEU A 200 -2.21 -2.46 -9.55
N GLY A 201 -1.91 -1.42 -10.33
CA GLY A 201 -1.29 -0.19 -9.86
C GLY A 201 0.13 -0.40 -9.35
N THR A 202 0.69 0.64 -8.73
CA THR A 202 2.06 0.57 -8.17
C THR A 202 2.17 -0.43 -7.01
N HIS A 203 1.07 -0.70 -6.31
CA HIS A 203 1.08 -1.69 -5.23
C HIS A 203 1.30 -3.12 -5.73
N GLY A 204 0.98 -3.41 -7.00
CA GLY A 204 1.27 -4.67 -7.67
C GLY A 204 2.77 -5.03 -7.61
N PHE A 205 3.67 -4.06 -7.82
CA PHE A 205 5.13 -4.27 -7.74
C PHE A 205 5.59 -4.70 -6.35
N ARG A 206 5.04 -4.09 -5.31
CA ARG A 206 5.33 -4.50 -3.94
C ARG A 206 4.78 -5.90 -3.63
N LYS A 207 3.65 -6.28 -4.21
CA LYS A 207 3.12 -7.65 -4.10
C LYS A 207 4.00 -8.66 -4.84
N THR A 208 4.51 -8.30 -6.02
CA THR A 208 5.48 -9.12 -6.76
C THR A 208 6.74 -9.38 -5.93
N PHE A 209 7.29 -8.32 -5.32
CA PHE A 209 8.41 -8.47 -4.37
C PHE A 209 8.06 -9.42 -3.22
N ALA A 210 6.89 -9.26 -2.62
CA ALA A 210 6.48 -10.09 -1.48
C ALA A 210 6.36 -11.57 -1.85
N ALA A 211 5.74 -11.86 -2.99
CA ALA A 211 5.61 -13.23 -3.51
C ALA A 211 6.99 -13.86 -3.80
N GLN A 212 7.87 -13.10 -4.43
CA GLN A 212 9.24 -13.57 -4.72
C GLN A 212 10.05 -13.76 -3.44
N ASN A 213 9.97 -12.83 -2.48
CA ASN A 213 10.67 -12.93 -1.21
C ASN A 213 10.22 -14.17 -0.42
N TYR A 214 8.91 -14.41 -0.35
CA TYR A 214 8.36 -15.63 0.25
C TYR A 214 8.91 -16.89 -0.44
N LYS A 215 8.84 -16.95 -1.77
CA LYS A 215 9.32 -18.09 -2.55
C LYS A 215 10.82 -18.36 -2.31
N ASN A 216 11.64 -17.33 -2.35
CA ASN A 216 13.08 -17.45 -2.11
C ASN A 216 13.39 -18.01 -0.70
N ARG A 217 12.59 -17.65 0.32
CA ARG A 217 12.76 -18.20 1.68
C ARG A 217 12.36 -19.66 1.79
N ILE A 218 11.27 -20.05 1.13
CA ILE A 218 10.89 -21.47 1.04
C ILE A 218 11.98 -22.29 0.33
N GLU A 219 12.53 -21.78 -0.78
CA GLU A 219 13.62 -22.43 -1.51
C GLU A 219 14.91 -22.52 -0.68
N ALA A 220 15.16 -21.53 0.19
CA ALA A 220 16.25 -21.55 1.17
C ALA A 220 16.00 -22.47 2.38
N GLY A 221 14.85 -23.17 2.44
CA GLY A 221 14.54 -24.16 3.48
C GLY A 221 13.75 -23.65 4.67
N ALA A 222 13.26 -22.41 4.64
CA ALA A 222 12.33 -21.93 5.68
C ALA A 222 10.99 -22.68 5.59
N ASP A 223 10.34 -22.89 6.74
CA ASP A 223 8.95 -23.32 6.75
C ASP A 223 7.99 -22.19 6.35
N ASP A 224 6.74 -22.57 6.04
CA ASP A 224 5.72 -21.62 5.58
C ASP A 224 5.51 -20.45 6.55
N ASP A 225 5.41 -20.75 7.82
CA ASP A 225 5.17 -19.78 8.89
C ASP A 225 6.33 -18.78 9.04
N GLN A 226 7.57 -19.27 8.99
CA GLN A 226 8.76 -18.43 9.07
C GLN A 226 8.90 -17.57 7.80
N ALA A 227 8.70 -18.14 6.62
CA ALA A 227 8.76 -17.42 5.35
C ALA A 227 7.72 -16.30 5.28
N LEU A 228 6.49 -16.55 5.76
CA LEU A 228 5.42 -15.54 5.87
C LEU A 228 5.76 -14.44 6.87
N LEU A 229 6.27 -14.81 8.04
CA LEU A 229 6.64 -13.84 9.09
C LEU A 229 7.76 -12.93 8.60
N ASP A 230 8.81 -13.50 8.04
CA ASP A 230 9.96 -12.76 7.53
C ASP A 230 9.57 -11.81 6.40
N THR A 231 8.72 -12.28 5.47
CA THR A 231 8.17 -11.44 4.40
C THR A 231 7.32 -10.32 4.98
N SER A 232 6.53 -10.58 6.02
CA SER A 232 5.73 -9.58 6.72
C SER A 232 6.58 -8.50 7.38
N ILE A 233 7.67 -8.89 8.05
CA ILE A 233 8.64 -7.98 8.67
C ILE A 233 9.28 -7.09 7.59
N GLN A 234 9.74 -7.70 6.50
CA GLN A 234 10.35 -7.03 5.36
C GLN A 234 9.41 -5.95 4.76
N LEU A 235 8.12 -6.26 4.70
CA LEU A 235 7.10 -5.32 4.27
C LEU A 235 6.70 -4.28 5.35
N GLY A 236 7.14 -4.43 6.59
CA GLY A 236 6.79 -3.56 7.71
C GLY A 236 5.32 -3.70 8.14
N HIS A 237 4.76 -4.90 8.05
CA HIS A 237 3.43 -5.20 8.57
C HIS A 237 3.47 -5.74 9.99
N ASN A 238 4.53 -6.46 10.36
CA ASN A 238 4.74 -7.13 11.64
C ASN A 238 3.58 -8.08 12.05
N ARG A 239 2.81 -8.56 11.08
CA ARG A 239 1.69 -9.49 11.27
C ARG A 239 1.53 -10.39 10.05
N LYS A 240 1.52 -11.72 10.27
CA LYS A 240 1.39 -12.73 9.21
C LYS A 240 0.08 -12.61 8.45
N ASP A 241 -1.03 -12.39 9.15
CA ASP A 241 -2.39 -12.30 8.58
C ASP A 241 -2.50 -11.33 7.41
N VAL A 242 -1.88 -10.15 7.52
CA VAL A 242 -1.87 -9.15 6.44
C VAL A 242 -1.10 -9.64 5.22
N THR A 243 0.02 -10.33 5.43
CA THR A 243 0.83 -10.89 4.34
C THR A 243 0.11 -12.03 3.65
N ILE A 244 -0.51 -12.92 4.43
CA ILE A 244 -1.34 -14.03 3.94
C ILE A 244 -2.49 -13.50 3.09
N GLN A 245 -3.26 -12.55 3.60
CA GLN A 245 -4.48 -12.08 2.93
C GLN A 245 -4.22 -11.24 1.68
N SER A 246 -3.10 -10.53 1.63
CA SER A 246 -2.92 -9.46 0.65
C SER A 246 -1.73 -9.61 -0.27
N TYR A 247 -0.75 -10.48 0.02
CA TYR A 247 0.54 -10.48 -0.67
C TYR A 247 0.98 -11.83 -1.20
N VAL A 248 0.68 -12.94 -0.51
CA VAL A 248 1.08 -14.29 -0.93
C VAL A 248 -0.17 -15.08 -1.32
N PRO A 249 -0.38 -15.35 -2.62
CA PRO A 249 -1.53 -16.12 -3.11
C PRO A 249 -1.59 -17.52 -2.51
N PRO A 250 -2.79 -18.08 -2.26
CA PRO A 250 -2.93 -19.43 -1.71
C PRO A 250 -2.22 -20.52 -2.53
N GLN A 251 -2.22 -20.37 -3.87
CA GLN A 251 -1.53 -21.31 -4.78
C GLN A 251 0.01 -21.30 -4.66
N ASP A 252 0.58 -20.25 -4.09
CA ASP A 252 2.02 -20.09 -3.90
C ASP A 252 2.48 -20.59 -2.52
N ARG A 253 1.54 -21.05 -1.67
CA ARG A 253 1.84 -21.60 -0.35
C ARG A 253 2.04 -23.12 -0.43
N ARG A 254 3.01 -23.61 0.31
CA ARG A 254 3.10 -25.05 0.57
C ARG A 254 2.03 -25.43 1.62
N ASN A 255 1.23 -26.44 1.31
CA ASN A 255 0.37 -27.10 2.28
C ASN A 255 1.21 -27.93 3.26
#